data_78069c470facde9f121616c2edf45104
#
_entry.id   78069c470facde9f121616c2edf45104
#
_cell.length_a   1.000
_cell.length_b   1.000
_cell.length_c   1.000
_cell.angle_alpha   90.00
_cell.angle_beta   90.00
_cell.angle_gamma   90.00
#
_symmetry.space_group_name_H-M   'P 1'
#
loop_
_entity.id
_entity.type
_entity.pdbx_description
1 polymer ?
#
loop_
_entity_poly.entity_id
_entity_poly.type
_entity_poly.pdbx_seq_one_letter_code
_entity_poly.pdbx_strand_id
1 'polypeptide(L)'
;MKASMKPIRNEFPWGTIEWLANDEVGNSRELSLARMTLPPGKGTDTHIHANCEESIYVVRGEVECRIGDARVQMKPGGQSVVPRGAVHGIRNLGDAPAEIILSYSSAARAFELA
;
A
#
# COMPACT_ATOMS: atom_id res chain seq x y z
N MET A 1 21.50 6.77 -11.32
CA MET A 1 20.64 6.37 -10.21
C MET A 1 21.41 5.51 -9.24
N LYS A 2 21.29 5.76 -7.97
CA LYS A 2 22.01 5.00 -6.95
C LYS A 2 21.29 3.68 -6.66
N ALA A 3 22.05 2.64 -6.39
CA ALA A 3 21.52 1.30 -6.14
C ALA A 3 20.87 1.15 -4.76
N SER A 4 21.28 1.96 -3.79
CA SER A 4 20.79 1.87 -2.42
C SER A 4 20.60 3.25 -1.85
N MET A 5 19.39 3.56 -1.43
CA MET A 5 19.02 4.82 -0.80
C MET A 5 18.26 4.52 0.49
N LYS A 6 18.33 5.47 1.41
CA LYS A 6 17.63 5.32 2.68
C LYS A 6 16.12 5.39 2.47
N PRO A 7 15.34 4.45 3.04
CA PRO A 7 13.88 4.50 2.93
C PRO A 7 13.30 5.79 3.51
N ILE A 8 12.14 6.17 2.97
CA ILE A 8 11.39 7.33 3.44
C ILE A 8 10.14 6.83 4.16
N ARG A 9 9.97 7.24 5.42
CA ARG A 9 8.85 6.83 6.26
C ARG A 9 7.85 7.96 6.38
N ASN A 10 6.58 7.66 6.08
CA ASN A 10 5.47 8.57 6.32
C ASN A 10 4.56 7.99 7.40
N GLU A 11 4.13 8.83 8.34
CA GLU A 11 3.23 8.43 9.40
C GLU A 11 1.86 9.08 9.21
N PHE A 12 0.81 8.32 9.45
CA PHE A 12 -0.58 8.72 9.33
C PHE A 12 -1.35 8.32 10.58
N PRO A 13 -2.54 8.89 10.84
CA PRO A 13 -3.35 8.44 11.99
C PRO A 13 -3.73 6.96 11.94
N TRP A 14 -3.76 6.36 10.74
CA TRP A 14 -4.14 4.97 10.54
C TRP A 14 -2.96 4.00 10.44
N GLY A 15 -1.73 4.47 10.44
CA GLY A 15 -0.55 3.60 10.34
C GLY A 15 0.62 4.28 9.65
N THR A 16 1.51 3.47 9.07
CA THR A 16 2.73 3.98 8.44
C THR A 16 2.93 3.39 7.05
N ILE A 17 3.57 4.16 6.18
CA ILE A 17 4.12 3.67 4.91
C ILE A 17 5.62 3.97 4.91
N GLU A 18 6.41 2.94 4.67
CA GLU A 18 7.85 3.09 4.46
C GLU A 18 8.13 2.83 2.98
N TRP A 19 8.58 3.87 2.28
CA TRP A 19 8.93 3.79 0.87
C TRP A 19 10.33 3.21 0.74
N LEU A 20 10.43 2.04 0.12
CA LEU A 20 11.69 1.34 -0.09
C LEU A 20 12.29 1.67 -1.45
N ALA A 21 11.43 1.95 -2.43
CA ALA A 21 11.83 2.35 -3.77
C ALA A 21 10.78 3.26 -4.39
N ASN A 22 11.19 4.40 -4.89
CA ASN A 22 10.39 5.31 -5.72
C ASN A 22 11.29 6.43 -6.23
N ASP A 23 10.70 7.43 -6.92
CA ASP A 23 11.46 8.56 -7.43
C ASP A 23 11.99 9.47 -6.32
N GLU A 24 11.25 9.62 -5.23
CA GLU A 24 11.66 10.46 -4.09
C GLU A 24 12.82 9.81 -3.32
N VAL A 25 12.78 8.49 -3.11
CA VAL A 25 13.91 7.74 -2.56
C VAL A 25 15.10 7.84 -3.51
N GLY A 26 14.87 7.91 -4.81
CA GLY A 26 15.88 8.16 -5.82
C GLY A 26 16.50 6.90 -6.41
N ASN A 27 15.93 5.73 -6.16
CA ASN A 27 16.48 4.44 -6.59
C ASN A 27 15.62 3.73 -7.63
N SER A 28 14.50 4.34 -8.07
CA SER A 28 13.62 3.73 -9.07
C SER A 28 13.01 4.79 -9.97
N ARG A 29 12.80 4.46 -11.25
CA ARG A 29 12.18 5.33 -12.25
C ARG A 29 10.86 4.80 -12.75
N GLU A 30 10.55 3.51 -12.57
CA GLU A 30 9.39 2.87 -13.20
C GLU A 30 8.43 2.26 -12.21
N LEU A 31 8.85 2.05 -10.96
CA LEU A 31 7.99 1.43 -9.96
C LEU A 31 8.18 2.04 -8.59
N SER A 32 7.24 1.76 -7.71
CA SER A 32 7.37 2.01 -6.28
C SER A 32 7.21 0.71 -5.51
N LEU A 33 7.94 0.60 -4.40
CA LEU A 33 7.84 -0.50 -3.46
C LEU A 33 7.76 0.08 -2.07
N ALA A 34 6.79 -0.38 -1.28
CA ALA A 34 6.58 0.14 0.06
C ALA A 34 6.17 -0.95 1.03
N ARG A 35 6.42 -0.70 2.31
CA ARG A 35 5.89 -1.52 3.40
C ARG A 35 4.90 -0.68 4.18
N MET A 36 3.68 -1.19 4.33
CA MET A 36 2.63 -0.57 5.12
C MET A 36 2.45 -1.34 6.42
N THR A 37 2.31 -0.64 7.53
CA THR A 37 1.95 -1.23 8.81
C THR A 37 0.65 -0.60 9.29
N LEU A 38 -0.33 -1.44 9.62
CA LEU A 38 -1.63 -1.01 10.14
C LEU A 38 -1.80 -1.51 11.56
N PRO A 39 -1.95 -0.63 12.55
CA PRO A 39 -2.34 -1.04 13.90
C PRO A 39 -3.70 -1.74 13.90
N PRO A 40 -4.02 -2.50 14.97
CA PRO A 40 -5.30 -3.20 15.07
C PRO A 40 -6.49 -2.28 14.84
N GLY A 41 -7.44 -2.73 14.02
CA GLY A 41 -8.69 -2.01 13.74
C GLY A 41 -8.55 -0.77 12.86
N LYS A 42 -7.34 -0.41 12.47
CA LYS A 42 -7.09 0.76 11.63
C LYS A 42 -7.11 0.40 10.16
N GLY A 43 -7.39 1.39 9.33
CA GLY A 43 -7.39 1.24 7.89
C GLY A 43 -7.13 2.55 7.20
N THR A 44 -6.72 2.47 5.94
CA THR A 44 -6.52 3.65 5.11
C THR A 44 -7.85 4.32 4.81
N ASP A 45 -7.82 5.62 4.52
CA ASP A 45 -8.95 6.28 3.89
C ASP A 45 -9.13 5.67 2.49
N THR A 46 -10.37 5.67 2.00
CA THR A 46 -10.60 5.26 0.61
C THR A 46 -10.01 6.30 -0.33
N HIS A 47 -9.33 5.82 -1.36
CA HIS A 47 -8.57 6.67 -2.26
C HIS A 47 -8.41 6.03 -3.63
N ILE A 48 -7.85 6.78 -4.57
CA ILE A 48 -7.54 6.29 -5.90
C ILE A 48 -6.10 6.67 -6.28
N HIS A 49 -5.51 5.86 -7.16
CA HIS A 49 -4.24 6.16 -7.82
C HIS A 49 -4.52 6.24 -9.31
N ALA A 50 -4.60 7.47 -9.83
CA ALA A 50 -5.06 7.69 -11.20
C ALA A 50 -4.05 7.24 -12.26
N ASN A 51 -2.77 7.10 -11.89
CA ASN A 51 -1.69 6.86 -12.85
C ASN A 51 -1.03 5.48 -12.74
N CYS A 52 -1.52 4.59 -11.90
CA CYS A 52 -0.85 3.30 -11.70
C CYS A 52 -1.77 2.22 -11.13
N GLU A 53 -1.35 0.98 -11.32
CA GLU A 53 -1.88 -0.16 -10.58
C GLU A 53 -1.14 -0.28 -9.25
N GLU A 54 -1.78 -0.94 -8.29
CA GLU A 54 -1.17 -1.27 -7.00
C GLU A 54 -1.32 -2.76 -6.74
N SER A 55 -0.22 -3.43 -6.45
CA SER A 55 -0.28 -4.80 -5.94
C SER A 55 -0.15 -4.77 -4.42
N ILE A 56 -0.89 -5.67 -3.77
CA ILE A 56 -0.99 -5.76 -2.32
C ILE A 56 -0.63 -7.19 -1.93
N TYR A 57 0.33 -7.35 -1.03
CA TYR A 57 0.74 -8.67 -0.53
C TYR A 57 0.77 -8.64 1.00
N VAL A 58 0.00 -9.53 1.65
CA VAL A 58 -0.06 -9.59 3.10
C VAL A 58 1.10 -10.43 3.62
N VAL A 59 1.95 -9.82 4.44
CA VAL A 59 3.07 -10.51 5.11
C VAL A 59 2.63 -11.04 6.46
N ARG A 60 1.88 -10.23 7.21
CA ARG A 60 1.45 -10.56 8.57
C ARG A 60 0.10 -9.92 8.86
N GLY A 61 -0.72 -10.62 9.62
CA GLY A 61 -2.03 -10.13 10.01
C GLY A 61 -3.13 -10.54 9.05
N GLU A 62 -4.33 -10.09 9.32
CA GLU A 62 -5.52 -10.39 8.54
C GLU A 62 -6.19 -9.08 8.17
N VAL A 63 -6.40 -8.87 6.88
CA VAL A 63 -6.90 -7.59 6.39
C VAL A 63 -8.09 -7.75 5.46
N GLU A 64 -8.91 -6.70 5.37
CA GLU A 64 -9.93 -6.57 4.35
C GLU A 64 -9.43 -5.57 3.32
N CYS A 65 -9.44 -5.96 2.05
CA CYS A 65 -9.15 -5.07 0.95
C CYS A 65 -10.45 -4.74 0.23
N ARG A 66 -10.81 -3.45 0.20
CA ARG A 66 -11.94 -2.97 -0.57
C ARG A 66 -11.42 -2.48 -1.92
N ILE A 67 -12.00 -2.97 -3.01
CA ILE A 67 -11.72 -2.51 -4.38
C ILE A 67 -13.07 -2.27 -5.04
N GLY A 68 -13.41 -1.01 -5.31
CA GLY A 68 -14.75 -0.65 -5.75
C GLY A 68 -15.78 -1.09 -4.72
N ASP A 69 -16.76 -1.89 -5.14
CA ASP A 69 -17.78 -2.46 -4.25
C ASP A 69 -17.39 -3.84 -3.70
N ALA A 70 -16.31 -4.41 -4.17
CA ALA A 70 -15.84 -5.71 -3.71
C ALA A 70 -15.05 -5.59 -2.41
N ARG A 71 -15.21 -6.57 -1.52
CA ARG A 71 -14.46 -6.68 -0.27
C ARG A 71 -13.86 -8.06 -0.19
N VAL A 72 -12.55 -8.14 -0.01
CA VAL A 72 -11.81 -9.40 0.03
C VAL A 72 -11.04 -9.48 1.33
N GLN A 73 -11.26 -10.55 2.10
CA GLN A 73 -10.43 -10.84 3.27
C GLN A 73 -9.17 -11.56 2.82
N MET A 74 -8.02 -11.12 3.34
CA MET A 74 -6.73 -11.71 3.00
C MET A 74 -5.95 -12.03 4.26
N LYS A 75 -5.31 -13.19 4.25
CA LYS A 75 -4.41 -13.69 5.29
C LYS A 75 -2.97 -13.62 4.78
N PRO A 76 -1.96 -13.90 5.64
CA PRO A 76 -0.57 -13.93 5.18
C PRO A 76 -0.41 -14.79 3.92
N GLY A 77 0.28 -14.24 2.92
CA GLY A 77 0.40 -14.85 1.60
C GLY A 77 -0.70 -14.46 0.63
N GLY A 78 -1.77 -13.81 1.10
CA GLY A 78 -2.83 -13.31 0.22
C GLY A 78 -2.36 -12.13 -0.60
N GLN A 79 -2.89 -11.99 -1.81
CA GLN A 79 -2.51 -10.92 -2.72
C GLN A 79 -3.72 -10.41 -3.49
N SER A 80 -3.60 -9.16 -3.94
CA SER A 80 -4.63 -8.53 -4.75
C SER A 80 -3.98 -7.45 -5.60
N VAL A 81 -4.61 -7.13 -6.75
CA VAL A 81 -4.18 -6.02 -7.59
C VAL A 81 -5.32 -5.03 -7.71
N VAL A 82 -5.02 -3.77 -7.40
CA VAL A 82 -5.95 -2.65 -7.53
C VAL A 82 -5.76 -2.05 -8.92
N PRO A 83 -6.79 -2.06 -9.77
CA PRO A 83 -6.68 -1.43 -11.09
C PRO A 83 -6.43 0.07 -10.98
N ARG A 84 -5.82 0.64 -12.01
CA ARG A 84 -5.63 2.08 -12.12
C ARG A 84 -6.96 2.81 -11.93
N GLY A 85 -6.98 3.80 -11.06
CA GLY A 85 -8.16 4.64 -10.84
C GLY A 85 -9.28 4.00 -9.99
N ALA A 86 -9.12 2.77 -9.53
CA ALA A 86 -10.15 2.14 -8.71
C ALA A 86 -10.16 2.70 -7.29
N VAL A 87 -11.36 2.96 -6.77
CA VAL A 87 -11.55 3.35 -5.37
C VAL A 87 -11.21 2.14 -4.48
N HIS A 88 -10.34 2.33 -3.51
CA HIS A 88 -9.91 1.22 -2.67
C HIS A 88 -9.43 1.66 -1.29
N GLY A 89 -9.27 0.69 -0.41
CA GLY A 89 -8.71 0.87 0.93
C GLY A 89 -8.41 -0.47 1.55
N ILE A 90 -7.63 -0.46 2.63
CA ILE A 90 -7.22 -1.65 3.36
C ILE A 90 -7.47 -1.43 4.83
N ARG A 91 -8.07 -2.42 5.51
CA ARG A 91 -8.34 -2.37 6.95
C ARG A 91 -7.76 -3.59 7.64
N ASN A 92 -7.12 -3.38 8.78
CA ASN A 92 -6.66 -4.48 9.64
C ASN A 92 -7.87 -5.01 10.44
N LEU A 93 -8.19 -6.29 10.25
CA LEU A 93 -9.30 -6.95 10.93
C LEU A 93 -8.88 -7.64 12.22
N GLY A 94 -7.58 -7.72 12.48
CA GLY A 94 -7.05 -8.46 13.62
C GLY A 94 -6.84 -7.58 14.86
N ASP A 95 -6.28 -8.21 15.88
CA ASP A 95 -5.94 -7.58 17.16
C ASP A 95 -4.43 -7.35 17.35
N ALA A 96 -3.66 -7.58 16.29
CA ALA A 96 -2.22 -7.33 16.23
C ALA A 96 -1.90 -6.49 14.98
N PRO A 97 -0.74 -5.82 14.91
CA PRO A 97 -0.36 -5.07 13.72
C PRO A 97 -0.33 -5.94 12.47
N ALA A 98 -0.80 -5.40 11.35
CA ALA A 98 -0.70 -6.04 10.04
C ALA A 98 0.45 -5.40 9.25
N GLU A 99 1.16 -6.24 8.51
CA GLU A 99 2.26 -5.79 7.63
C GLU A 99 1.95 -6.20 6.20
N ILE A 100 2.05 -5.23 5.30
CA ILE A 100 1.64 -5.38 3.90
C ILE A 100 2.73 -4.81 3.02
N ILE A 101 3.08 -5.53 1.96
CA ILE A 101 3.98 -5.03 0.93
C ILE A 101 3.13 -4.51 -0.23
N LEU A 102 3.45 -3.29 -0.66
CA LEU A 102 2.77 -2.60 -1.74
C LEU A 102 3.75 -2.37 -2.88
N SER A 103 3.29 -2.57 -4.10
CA SER A 103 4.06 -2.19 -5.28
C SER A 103 3.15 -1.42 -6.23
N TYR A 104 3.68 -0.36 -6.82
CA TYR A 104 2.94 0.49 -7.75
C TYR A 104 3.66 0.51 -9.10
N SER A 105 2.89 0.56 -10.18
CA SER A 105 3.43 0.62 -11.54
C SER A 105 3.86 2.03 -11.95
N SER A 106 4.26 2.84 -10.99
CA SER A 106 4.81 4.18 -11.20
C SER A 106 5.78 4.47 -10.06
N ALA A 107 6.87 5.15 -10.36
CA ALA A 107 7.80 5.63 -9.33
C ALA A 107 7.28 6.88 -8.63
N ALA A 108 6.22 7.50 -9.16
CA ALA A 108 5.60 8.72 -8.64
C ALA A 108 4.08 8.56 -8.66
N ARG A 109 3.55 7.72 -7.74
CA ARG A 109 2.13 7.44 -7.73
C ARG A 109 1.30 8.69 -7.46
N ALA A 110 0.24 8.87 -8.22
CA ALA A 110 -0.77 9.86 -7.90
C ALA A 110 -1.65 9.37 -6.75
N PHE A 111 -2.14 10.28 -5.94
CA PHE A 111 -3.01 9.97 -4.81
C PHE A 111 -4.13 11.00 -4.71
N GLU A 112 -5.36 10.51 -4.55
CA GLU A 112 -6.54 11.35 -4.42
C GLU A 112 -7.53 10.66 -3.48
N LEU A 113 -8.04 11.38 -2.48
CA LEU A 113 -9.08 10.86 -1.61
C LEU A 113 -10.38 10.68 -2.40
N ALA A 114 -11.10 9.64 -2.07
CA ALA A 114 -12.36 9.32 -2.73
C ALA A 114 -13.52 9.23 -1.74
#